data_f03e76d74a4aa2599a3e14dde84dced2
#
_entry.id   f03e76d74a4aa2599a3e14dde84dced2
#
_cell.length_a   1.000
_cell.length_b   1.000
_cell.length_c   1.000
_cell.angle_alpha   90.00
_cell.angle_beta   90.00
_cell.angle_gamma   90.00
#
_symmetry.space_group_name_H-M   'P 1'
#
loop_
_entity.id
_entity.type
_entity.pdbx_description
1 polymer ?
#
loop_
_entity_poly.entity_id
_entity_poly.type
_entity_poly.pdbx_seq_one_letter_code
_entity_poly.pdbx_strand_id
1 'polypeptide(L)'
;MAGRHRWLVLAAVAVLAACELDEVSLTEPEPVLVAEVYLKVGDGQDELSAFLQWTLGDPDNTELAGASIGVMNESGEEWRLQRTVRGDCLGVEILDDVDGICFIARGFQDGSIRPGEHLDVRIALPDGQALAGGVTLPGDFDLLQPAVEHVCALPPGRLLELAWSPAEGAWAYAGETLIWGLQDALRTLDVVVKSDSLTLQGISITEADTTLVFPKEFGVFDRFDLDRGLALLLQEGLPVGTEAVIVVAALERNYVNWVRGGNFNPSGAVRVPSLRGDGTGVLGAVVRREVHVIGGPPAAGIPSCVPSSGEPTVPPGLGAALSDHVPR
;
A
#
# COMPACT_ATOMS: atom_id res chain seq x y z
N MET A 1 71.45 -0.34 -37.18
CA MET A 1 70.39 0.09 -36.18
C MET A 1 68.95 0.05 -36.69
N ALA A 2 68.73 -0.21 -37.97
CA ALA A 2 67.37 -0.21 -38.60
C ALA A 2 66.50 -1.47 -38.32
N GLY A 3 67.11 -2.60 -37.92
CA GLY A 3 66.39 -3.86 -37.75
C GLY A 3 65.57 -3.96 -36.46
N ARG A 4 66.01 -3.32 -35.37
CA ARG A 4 65.30 -3.40 -34.05
C ARG A 4 63.97 -2.60 -33.99
N HIS A 5 63.86 -1.53 -34.77
CA HIS A 5 62.60 -0.75 -34.82
C HIS A 5 61.50 -1.45 -35.59
N ARG A 6 61.79 -2.24 -36.60
CA ARG A 6 60.77 -3.01 -37.34
C ARG A 6 60.12 -4.10 -36.51
N TRP A 7 60.89 -4.76 -35.66
CA TRP A 7 60.33 -5.77 -34.73
C TRP A 7 59.47 -5.19 -33.64
N LEU A 8 59.80 -4.01 -33.12
CA LEU A 8 58.99 -3.31 -32.12
C LEU A 8 57.65 -2.81 -32.70
N VAL A 9 57.60 -2.36 -33.92
CA VAL A 9 56.40 -1.94 -34.61
C VAL A 9 55.50 -3.13 -34.92
N LEU A 10 56.06 -4.27 -35.35
CA LEU A 10 55.24 -5.49 -35.54
C LEU A 10 54.70 -6.08 -34.27
N ALA A 11 55.43 -6.03 -33.17
CA ALA A 11 54.93 -6.45 -31.85
C ALA A 11 53.83 -5.53 -31.32
N ALA A 12 53.91 -4.21 -31.54
CA ALA A 12 52.88 -3.26 -31.15
C ALA A 12 51.56 -3.42 -31.94
N VAL A 13 51.66 -3.74 -33.24
CA VAL A 13 50.47 -4.02 -34.08
C VAL A 13 49.81 -5.35 -33.70
N ALA A 14 50.57 -6.37 -33.31
CA ALA A 14 50.02 -7.65 -32.85
C ALA A 14 49.28 -7.53 -31.50
N VAL A 15 49.68 -6.62 -30.60
CA VAL A 15 48.99 -6.39 -29.32
C VAL A 15 47.67 -5.61 -29.50
N LEU A 16 47.58 -4.78 -30.54
CA LEU A 16 46.37 -4.03 -30.88
C LEU A 16 45.29 -4.89 -31.56
N ALA A 17 45.67 -6.01 -32.17
CA ALA A 17 44.76 -6.95 -32.82
C ALA A 17 44.20 -8.03 -31.86
N ALA A 18 44.64 -8.05 -30.59
CA ALA A 18 44.21 -9.05 -29.60
C ALA A 18 42.99 -8.65 -28.75
N CYS A 19 42.38 -7.48 -28.99
CA CYS A 19 41.07 -7.17 -28.47
C CYS A 19 39.99 -7.63 -29.45
N GLU A 20 39.72 -8.93 -29.54
CA GLU A 20 38.41 -9.38 -29.98
C GLU A 20 37.39 -8.94 -28.95
N LEU A 21 36.56 -7.96 -29.30
CA LEU A 21 35.33 -7.70 -28.60
C LEU A 21 34.44 -8.91 -28.89
N ASP A 22 34.29 -9.79 -27.90
CA ASP A 22 33.19 -10.76 -27.92
C ASP A 22 31.91 -9.99 -28.05
N GLU A 23 31.26 -10.06 -29.20
CA GLU A 23 29.94 -9.55 -29.44
C GLU A 23 28.99 -10.43 -28.62
N VAL A 24 28.71 -10.02 -27.38
CA VAL A 24 27.70 -10.66 -26.57
C VAL A 24 26.37 -10.39 -27.27
N SER A 25 25.89 -11.36 -28.02
CA SER A 25 24.53 -11.35 -28.55
C SER A 25 23.57 -11.36 -27.36
N LEU A 26 23.05 -10.20 -27.01
CA LEU A 26 21.96 -10.11 -26.04
C LEU A 26 20.76 -10.78 -26.69
N THR A 27 20.38 -11.93 -26.16
CA THR A 27 19.12 -12.56 -26.54
C THR A 27 18.03 -11.55 -26.20
N GLU A 28 17.16 -11.27 -27.14
CA GLU A 28 16.02 -10.38 -26.92
C GLU A 28 15.21 -10.95 -25.74
N PRO A 29 15.00 -10.17 -24.66
CA PRO A 29 14.30 -10.69 -23.50
C PRO A 29 12.85 -11.02 -23.86
N GLU A 30 12.39 -12.19 -23.45
CA GLU A 30 10.99 -12.58 -23.62
C GLU A 30 10.09 -11.79 -22.64
N PRO A 31 8.91 -11.35 -23.09
CA PRO A 31 7.93 -10.72 -22.20
C PRO A 31 7.47 -11.71 -21.13
N VAL A 32 7.45 -11.28 -19.88
CA VAL A 32 6.99 -12.06 -18.74
C VAL A 32 5.70 -11.46 -18.21
N LEU A 33 4.70 -12.31 -17.96
CA LEU A 33 3.45 -11.91 -17.31
C LEU A 33 3.72 -11.49 -15.86
N VAL A 34 3.31 -10.28 -15.50
CA VAL A 34 3.35 -9.77 -14.13
C VAL A 34 1.92 -9.51 -13.66
N ALA A 35 1.57 -10.03 -12.50
CA ALA A 35 0.28 -9.84 -11.86
C ALA A 35 0.41 -9.25 -10.47
N GLU A 36 -0.35 -8.20 -10.19
CA GLU A 36 -0.52 -7.63 -8.85
C GLU A 36 -1.97 -7.84 -8.43
N VAL A 37 -2.19 -8.64 -7.39
CA VAL A 37 -3.51 -8.96 -6.86
C VAL A 37 -3.59 -8.51 -5.41
N TYR A 38 -4.61 -7.72 -5.09
CA TYR A 38 -4.83 -7.17 -3.77
C TYR A 38 -6.25 -7.47 -3.27
N LEU A 39 -6.32 -7.98 -2.06
CA LEU A 39 -7.54 -8.31 -1.34
C LEU A 39 -7.68 -7.33 -0.18
N LYS A 40 -8.72 -6.51 -0.19
CA LYS A 40 -9.00 -5.50 0.84
C LYS A 40 -10.33 -5.85 1.50
N VAL A 41 -10.31 -6.12 2.79
CA VAL A 41 -11.46 -6.58 3.59
C VAL A 41 -11.60 -5.74 4.86
N GLY A 42 -12.80 -5.55 5.36
CA GLY A 42 -13.10 -4.83 6.59
C GLY A 42 -13.93 -3.58 6.38
N ASP A 43 -13.63 -2.52 7.09
CA ASP A 43 -14.39 -1.27 6.95
C ASP A 43 -14.31 -0.72 5.53
N GLY A 44 -15.39 -0.12 5.09
CA GLY A 44 -15.59 0.24 3.71
C GLY A 44 -16.10 -0.93 2.88
N GLN A 45 -15.92 -0.87 1.57
CA GLN A 45 -16.36 -1.92 0.66
C GLN A 45 -15.24 -2.96 0.47
N ASP A 46 -15.55 -4.24 0.69
CA ASP A 46 -14.63 -5.32 0.33
C ASP A 46 -14.32 -5.28 -1.17
N GLU A 47 -13.04 -5.39 -1.49
CA GLU A 47 -12.54 -5.25 -2.85
C GLU A 47 -11.48 -6.30 -3.16
N LEU A 48 -11.66 -6.98 -4.29
CA LEU A 48 -10.63 -7.80 -4.91
C LEU A 48 -10.21 -7.11 -6.21
N SER A 49 -8.94 -6.76 -6.32
CA SER A 49 -8.41 -6.12 -7.52
C SER A 49 -7.21 -6.87 -8.06
N ALA A 50 -7.05 -6.89 -9.38
CA ALA A 50 -5.91 -7.47 -10.05
C ALA A 50 -5.48 -6.58 -11.21
N PHE A 51 -4.19 -6.32 -11.31
CA PHE A 51 -3.58 -5.63 -12.43
C PHE A 51 -2.61 -6.57 -13.14
N LEU A 52 -2.82 -6.78 -14.43
CA LEU A 52 -1.99 -7.63 -15.28
C LEU A 52 -1.22 -6.78 -16.28
N GLN A 53 0.08 -7.05 -16.44
CA GLN A 53 0.94 -6.38 -17.41
C GLN A 53 2.03 -7.31 -17.92
N TRP A 54 2.61 -6.98 -19.09
CA TRP A 54 3.82 -7.58 -19.59
C TRP A 54 5.05 -6.76 -19.15
N THR A 55 6.18 -7.43 -18.85
CA THR A 55 7.45 -6.71 -18.52
C THR A 55 7.98 -5.87 -19.66
N LEU A 56 7.72 -6.30 -20.88
CA LEU A 56 7.98 -5.55 -22.10
C LEU A 56 6.62 -5.22 -22.69
N GLY A 57 6.26 -3.95 -22.69
CA GLY A 57 4.93 -3.51 -23.09
C GLY A 57 4.49 -4.15 -24.40
N ASP A 58 3.34 -4.81 -24.38
CA ASP A 58 2.67 -5.28 -25.58
C ASP A 58 1.55 -4.29 -25.93
N PRO A 59 1.62 -3.60 -27.06
CA PRO A 59 0.61 -2.63 -27.43
C PRO A 59 -0.79 -3.28 -27.65
N ASP A 60 -0.87 -4.58 -27.85
CA ASP A 60 -2.16 -5.22 -28.17
C ASP A 60 -2.92 -5.76 -26.95
N ASN A 61 -2.30 -5.98 -25.80
CA ASN A 61 -2.94 -6.43 -24.54
C ASN A 61 -4.19 -7.33 -24.66
N THR A 62 -4.41 -7.92 -25.83
CA THR A 62 -5.63 -8.69 -26.15
C THR A 62 -5.71 -9.96 -25.32
N GLU A 63 -4.57 -10.61 -25.10
CA GLU A 63 -4.46 -11.80 -24.26
C GLU A 63 -4.75 -11.47 -22.79
N LEU A 64 -4.19 -10.39 -22.27
CA LEU A 64 -4.46 -9.93 -20.91
C LEU A 64 -5.94 -9.56 -20.72
N ALA A 65 -6.55 -8.94 -21.73
CA ALA A 65 -7.97 -8.57 -21.69
C ALA A 65 -8.91 -9.77 -21.62
N GLY A 66 -8.46 -10.94 -22.11
CA GLY A 66 -9.19 -12.21 -22.07
C GLY A 66 -8.91 -13.06 -20.83
N ALA A 67 -8.10 -12.57 -19.88
CA ALA A 67 -7.77 -13.31 -18.68
C ALA A 67 -9.00 -13.65 -17.84
N SER A 68 -8.98 -14.84 -17.23
CA SER A 68 -9.94 -15.27 -16.21
C SER A 68 -9.26 -15.29 -14.85
N ILE A 69 -9.79 -14.53 -13.89
CA ILE A 69 -9.24 -14.41 -12.54
C ILE A 69 -10.30 -14.85 -11.55
N GLY A 70 -9.98 -15.87 -10.76
CA GLY A 70 -10.81 -16.40 -9.69
C GLY A 70 -10.09 -16.38 -8.36
N VAL A 71 -10.82 -16.00 -7.32
CA VAL A 71 -10.39 -16.09 -5.91
C VAL A 71 -11.32 -17.07 -5.22
N MET A 72 -10.78 -18.03 -4.50
CA MET A 72 -11.55 -19.10 -3.86
C MET A 72 -11.12 -19.25 -2.39
N ASN A 73 -12.10 -19.41 -1.51
CA ASN A 73 -11.84 -19.72 -0.13
C ASN A 73 -11.80 -21.24 0.15
N GLU A 74 -11.45 -21.62 1.39
CA GLU A 74 -11.39 -23.00 1.81
C GLU A 74 -12.75 -23.74 1.75
N SER A 75 -13.87 -23.01 1.82
CA SER A 75 -15.21 -23.57 1.68
C SER A 75 -15.61 -23.85 0.23
N GLY A 76 -14.80 -23.42 -0.75
CA GLY A 76 -15.06 -23.59 -2.18
C GLY A 76 -15.93 -22.49 -2.79
N GLU A 77 -16.19 -21.41 -2.06
CA GLU A 77 -16.82 -20.22 -2.64
C GLU A 77 -15.84 -19.50 -3.54
N GLU A 78 -16.26 -19.16 -4.76
CA GLU A 78 -15.40 -18.53 -5.77
C GLU A 78 -15.94 -17.17 -6.17
N TRP A 79 -15.07 -16.15 -6.15
CA TRP A 79 -15.31 -14.80 -6.67
C TRP A 79 -14.52 -14.60 -7.95
N ARG A 80 -15.20 -14.14 -9.02
CA ARG A 80 -14.59 -13.86 -10.31
C ARG A 80 -14.45 -12.37 -10.53
N LEU A 81 -13.22 -11.93 -10.84
CA LEU A 81 -12.96 -10.55 -11.13
C LEU A 81 -13.38 -10.21 -12.57
N GLN A 82 -13.94 -9.01 -12.74
CA GLN A 82 -14.37 -8.50 -14.03
C GLN A 82 -13.44 -7.40 -14.50
N ARG A 83 -13.19 -7.38 -15.80
CA ARG A 83 -12.36 -6.31 -16.39
C ARG A 83 -13.02 -4.94 -16.18
N THR A 84 -12.19 -3.94 -15.84
CA THR A 84 -12.63 -2.57 -15.62
C THR A 84 -11.60 -1.57 -16.15
N VAL A 85 -11.79 -0.28 -15.86
CA VAL A 85 -10.86 0.79 -16.21
C VAL A 85 -9.64 0.79 -15.28
N ARG A 86 -8.48 1.20 -15.79
CA ARG A 86 -7.22 1.18 -15.02
C ARG A 86 -7.29 1.95 -13.70
N GLY A 87 -8.02 3.06 -13.68
CA GLY A 87 -8.19 3.89 -12.49
C GLY A 87 -8.73 3.14 -11.26
N ASP A 88 -9.48 2.07 -11.48
CA ASP A 88 -10.01 1.26 -10.39
C ASP A 88 -8.92 0.45 -9.65
N CYS A 89 -7.81 0.11 -10.32
CA CYS A 89 -6.72 -0.65 -9.72
C CYS A 89 -5.58 0.24 -9.19
N LEU A 90 -5.22 1.30 -9.93
CA LEU A 90 -3.95 2.00 -9.74
C LEU A 90 -4.12 3.41 -9.13
N GLY A 91 -5.35 3.90 -8.99
CA GLY A 91 -5.59 5.30 -8.68
C GLY A 91 -5.32 6.24 -9.88
N VAL A 92 -5.79 7.48 -9.80
CA VAL A 92 -5.87 8.39 -10.95
C VAL A 92 -4.50 8.93 -11.43
N GLU A 93 -3.49 8.98 -10.57
CA GLU A 93 -2.22 9.69 -10.85
C GLU A 93 -1.16 8.86 -11.60
N ILE A 94 -1.35 7.53 -11.72
CA ILE A 94 -0.33 6.62 -12.29
C ILE A 94 -0.67 6.18 -13.72
N LEU A 95 -1.74 6.72 -14.32
CA LEU A 95 -2.40 6.12 -15.47
C LEU A 95 -1.69 6.24 -16.82
N ASP A 96 -0.83 7.24 -17.02
CA ASP A 96 -0.36 7.57 -18.37
C ASP A 96 0.81 6.72 -18.87
N ASP A 97 1.62 6.15 -17.97
CA ASP A 97 2.87 5.46 -18.33
C ASP A 97 2.86 3.92 -18.13
N VAL A 98 1.77 3.33 -17.61
CA VAL A 98 1.74 1.88 -17.31
C VAL A 98 0.74 1.17 -18.21
N ASP A 99 1.25 0.31 -19.10
CA ASP A 99 0.43 -0.57 -19.93
C ASP A 99 -0.01 -1.80 -19.12
N GLY A 100 -1.32 -2.12 -19.17
CA GLY A 100 -1.87 -3.27 -18.47
C GLY A 100 -3.39 -3.23 -18.38
N ILE A 101 -3.96 -4.30 -17.84
CA ILE A 101 -5.41 -4.49 -17.71
C ILE A 101 -5.80 -4.67 -16.24
N CYS A 102 -6.83 -3.93 -15.84
CA CYS A 102 -7.40 -3.98 -14.50
C CYS A 102 -8.64 -4.90 -14.45
N PHE A 103 -8.72 -5.68 -13.39
CA PHE A 103 -9.87 -6.52 -13.06
C PHE A 103 -10.26 -6.26 -11.61
N ILE A 104 -11.56 -6.27 -11.33
CA ILE A 104 -12.07 -5.99 -10.00
C ILE A 104 -13.32 -6.82 -9.71
N ALA A 105 -13.52 -7.12 -8.44
CA ALA A 105 -14.78 -7.57 -7.90
C ALA A 105 -15.08 -6.78 -6.63
N ARG A 106 -16.30 -6.26 -6.53
CA ARG A 106 -16.81 -5.46 -5.41
C ARG A 106 -18.21 -5.91 -5.02
N GLY A 107 -18.65 -5.50 -3.85
CA GLY A 107 -20.04 -5.69 -3.46
C GLY A 107 -20.36 -7.10 -3.05
N PHE A 108 -19.42 -7.80 -2.44
CA PHE A 108 -19.69 -9.06 -1.74
C PHE A 108 -20.71 -8.84 -0.63
N GLN A 109 -21.40 -9.92 -0.26
CA GLN A 109 -22.22 -9.86 0.95
C GLN A 109 -21.28 -9.65 2.15
N ASP A 110 -21.65 -8.76 3.05
CA ASP A 110 -20.87 -8.47 4.26
C ASP A 110 -20.49 -9.78 4.97
N GLY A 111 -19.18 -9.96 5.19
CA GLY A 111 -18.64 -11.15 5.84
C GLY A 111 -18.50 -12.39 4.96
N SER A 112 -18.64 -12.29 3.63
CA SER A 112 -18.35 -13.40 2.73
C SER A 112 -16.87 -13.75 2.70
N ILE A 113 -15.99 -12.78 2.86
CA ILE A 113 -14.55 -12.99 3.12
C ILE A 113 -14.26 -12.53 4.54
N ARG A 114 -13.61 -13.35 5.34
CA ARG A 114 -13.39 -13.08 6.76
C ARG A 114 -11.92 -12.84 7.07
N PRO A 115 -11.62 -11.91 8.00
CA PRO A 115 -10.29 -11.82 8.58
C PRO A 115 -9.78 -13.19 9.07
N GLY A 116 -8.52 -13.51 8.83
CA GLY A 116 -7.91 -14.80 9.17
C GLY A 116 -8.18 -15.93 8.16
N GLU A 117 -9.03 -15.72 7.15
CA GLU A 117 -9.35 -16.75 6.15
C GLU A 117 -8.21 -16.91 5.14
N HIS A 118 -8.02 -18.16 4.67
CA HIS A 118 -7.10 -18.45 3.58
C HIS A 118 -7.81 -18.42 2.24
N LEU A 119 -7.19 -17.73 1.26
CA LEU A 119 -7.71 -17.59 -0.09
C LEU A 119 -6.68 -18.04 -1.12
N ASP A 120 -7.14 -18.79 -2.11
CA ASP A 120 -6.38 -19.18 -3.29
C ASP A 120 -6.78 -18.32 -4.48
N VAL A 121 -5.79 -17.85 -5.24
CA VAL A 121 -5.98 -17.07 -6.47
C VAL A 121 -5.48 -17.87 -7.66
N ARG A 122 -6.26 -17.86 -8.76
CA ARG A 122 -5.90 -18.42 -10.06
C ARG A 122 -6.14 -17.40 -11.15
N ILE A 123 -5.15 -17.24 -12.00
CA ILE A 123 -5.18 -16.39 -13.18
C ILE A 123 -4.89 -17.30 -14.36
N ALA A 124 -5.73 -17.27 -15.39
CA ALA A 124 -5.53 -18.03 -16.61
C ALA A 124 -5.72 -17.11 -17.83
N LEU A 125 -4.77 -17.14 -18.76
CA LEU A 125 -4.84 -16.43 -20.03
C LEU A 125 -5.44 -17.33 -21.12
N PRO A 126 -5.96 -16.74 -22.22
CA PRO A 126 -6.54 -17.50 -23.35
C PRO A 126 -5.55 -18.43 -24.05
N ASP A 127 -4.27 -18.10 -24.05
CA ASP A 127 -3.16 -18.88 -24.64
C ASP A 127 -2.74 -20.08 -23.79
N GLY A 128 -3.28 -20.22 -22.57
CA GLY A 128 -3.02 -21.30 -21.62
C GLY A 128 -1.97 -20.98 -20.57
N GLN A 129 -1.34 -19.81 -20.60
CA GLN A 129 -0.49 -19.36 -19.50
C GLN A 129 -1.30 -19.18 -18.22
N ALA A 130 -0.70 -19.50 -17.08
CA ALA A 130 -1.40 -19.43 -15.80
C ALA A 130 -0.48 -19.00 -14.65
N LEU A 131 -1.07 -18.28 -13.68
CA LEU A 131 -0.47 -17.96 -12.39
C LEU A 131 -1.39 -18.44 -11.26
N ALA A 132 -0.79 -18.85 -10.15
CA ALA A 132 -1.54 -19.19 -8.95
C ALA A 132 -0.75 -18.81 -7.69
N GLY A 133 -1.47 -18.58 -6.59
CA GLY A 133 -0.91 -18.33 -5.27
C GLY A 133 -1.97 -18.38 -4.21
N GLY A 134 -1.54 -18.49 -2.95
CA GLY A 134 -2.40 -18.47 -1.79
C GLY A 134 -1.95 -17.40 -0.80
N VAL A 135 -2.90 -16.86 -0.05
CA VAL A 135 -2.67 -15.87 1.00
C VAL A 135 -3.63 -16.09 2.16
N THR A 136 -3.15 -15.87 3.38
CA THR A 136 -4.01 -15.83 4.56
C THR A 136 -4.16 -14.39 4.99
N LEU A 137 -5.40 -13.91 5.10
CA LEU A 137 -5.69 -12.56 5.58
C LEU A 137 -5.20 -12.43 7.03
N PRO A 138 -4.72 -11.24 7.43
CA PRO A 138 -4.60 -10.93 8.85
C PRO A 138 -5.91 -11.18 9.59
N GLY A 139 -5.80 -11.50 10.88
CA GLY A 139 -6.95 -11.56 11.76
C GLY A 139 -7.62 -10.20 11.93
N ASP A 140 -8.78 -10.22 12.55
CA ASP A 140 -9.51 -8.99 12.87
C ASP A 140 -8.80 -8.18 13.97
N PHE A 141 -9.05 -6.87 13.99
CA PHE A 141 -8.56 -5.95 14.99
C PHE A 141 -9.51 -4.77 15.19
N ASP A 142 -9.44 -4.14 16.35
CA ASP A 142 -10.28 -3.01 16.72
C ASP A 142 -9.49 -1.71 16.80
N LEU A 143 -10.09 -0.59 16.37
CA LEU A 143 -9.60 0.73 16.74
C LEU A 143 -9.94 1.01 18.19
N LEU A 144 -8.93 1.19 19.03
CA LEU A 144 -9.06 1.48 20.45
C LEU A 144 -9.15 2.98 20.72
N GLN A 145 -8.53 3.78 19.86
CA GLN A 145 -8.57 5.23 19.86
C GLN A 145 -8.63 5.75 18.41
N PRO A 146 -9.49 6.72 18.13
CA PRO A 146 -10.50 7.30 19.03
C PRO A 146 -11.59 6.30 19.41
N ALA A 147 -12.12 6.38 20.61
CA ALA A 147 -13.21 5.55 21.07
C ALA A 147 -14.57 6.06 20.52
N VAL A 148 -14.69 6.07 19.20
CA VAL A 148 -15.89 6.53 18.45
C VAL A 148 -16.21 5.50 17.36
N GLU A 149 -17.50 5.34 17.04
CA GLU A 149 -17.92 4.29 16.13
C GLU A 149 -17.48 4.55 14.67
N HIS A 150 -17.64 5.76 14.13
CA HIS A 150 -17.35 6.01 12.70
C HIS A 150 -16.85 7.42 12.41
N VAL A 151 -17.36 8.45 13.09
CA VAL A 151 -17.05 9.85 12.79
C VAL A 151 -16.81 10.66 14.06
N CYS A 152 -15.81 11.53 14.02
CA CYS A 152 -15.54 12.46 15.11
C CYS A 152 -14.99 13.80 14.62
N ALA A 153 -15.10 14.84 15.46
CA ALA A 153 -14.53 16.16 15.21
C ALA A 153 -13.16 16.30 15.91
N LEU A 154 -12.14 16.72 15.18
CA LEU A 154 -10.82 17.04 15.70
C LEU A 154 -10.72 18.55 15.94
N PRO A 155 -10.70 19.00 17.22
CA PRO A 155 -10.62 20.42 17.53
C PRO A 155 -9.34 21.06 16.99
N PRO A 156 -9.38 22.37 16.64
CA PRO A 156 -8.22 23.09 16.12
C PRO A 156 -7.01 23.00 17.05
N GLY A 157 -5.83 22.85 16.47
CA GLY A 157 -4.57 22.75 17.22
C GLY A 157 -4.45 21.47 18.08
N ARG A 158 -5.20 20.44 17.74
CA ARG A 158 -5.12 19.12 18.39
C ARG A 158 -4.69 18.06 17.38
N LEU A 159 -3.90 17.12 17.88
CA LEU A 159 -3.52 15.91 17.15
C LEU A 159 -4.41 14.77 17.60
N LEU A 160 -4.69 13.85 16.70
CA LEU A 160 -5.42 12.63 17.00
C LEU A 160 -4.43 11.49 17.19
N GLU A 161 -4.41 10.91 18.36
CA GLU A 161 -3.71 9.66 18.62
C GLU A 161 -4.62 8.50 18.20
N LEU A 162 -4.18 7.72 17.21
CA LEU A 162 -4.82 6.48 16.83
C LEU A 162 -4.12 5.34 17.55
N ALA A 163 -4.90 4.40 18.06
CA ALA A 163 -4.39 3.16 18.63
C ALA A 163 -5.32 2.01 18.26
N TRP A 164 -4.75 0.83 18.04
CA TRP A 164 -5.51 -0.36 17.66
C TRP A 164 -4.98 -1.61 18.35
N SER A 165 -5.82 -2.65 18.41
CA SER A 165 -5.40 -3.96 18.89
C SER A 165 -4.55 -4.69 17.84
N PRO A 166 -3.57 -5.51 18.25
CA PRO A 166 -2.81 -6.31 17.30
C PRO A 166 -3.71 -7.28 16.53
N ALA A 167 -3.53 -7.36 15.21
CA ALA A 167 -4.15 -8.35 14.35
C ALA A 167 -3.28 -9.61 14.29
N GLU A 168 -3.87 -10.78 14.47
CA GLU A 168 -3.14 -12.05 14.33
C GLU A 168 -2.63 -12.21 12.89
N GLY A 169 -1.38 -12.64 12.73
CA GLY A 169 -0.78 -12.82 11.40
C GLY A 169 -0.42 -11.53 10.64
N ALA A 170 -0.65 -10.35 11.21
CA ALA A 170 -0.15 -9.11 10.64
C ALA A 170 1.38 -9.05 10.71
N TRP A 171 2.01 -8.52 9.66
CA TRP A 171 3.45 -8.31 9.56
C TRP A 171 3.85 -6.84 9.66
N ALA A 172 2.90 -5.97 9.40
CA ALA A 172 3.01 -4.52 9.54
C ALA A 172 1.61 -3.91 9.47
N TYR A 173 1.52 -2.62 9.76
CA TYR A 173 0.31 -1.82 9.52
C TYR A 173 0.63 -0.72 8.53
N ALA A 174 -0.30 -0.48 7.59
CA ALA A 174 -0.28 0.70 6.76
C ALA A 174 -1.30 1.70 7.28
N GLY A 175 -0.92 2.98 7.27
CA GLY A 175 -1.84 4.09 7.45
C GLY A 175 -2.02 4.81 6.12
N GLU A 176 -3.25 5.01 5.69
CA GLU A 176 -3.61 5.82 4.54
C GLU A 176 -4.63 6.85 4.98
N THR A 177 -4.42 8.10 4.57
CA THR A 177 -5.37 9.16 4.87
C THR A 177 -5.62 9.98 3.64
N LEU A 178 -6.89 10.18 3.31
CA LEU A 178 -7.33 11.16 2.33
C LEU A 178 -7.93 12.36 3.07
N ILE A 179 -7.34 13.53 2.87
CA ILE A 179 -7.82 14.81 3.39
C ILE A 179 -8.40 15.59 2.21
N TRP A 180 -9.57 16.23 2.40
CA TRP A 180 -10.17 17.11 1.38
C TRP A 180 -10.75 18.38 1.98
N GLY A 181 -11.16 19.34 1.12
CA GLY A 181 -11.61 20.67 1.53
C GLY A 181 -10.46 21.63 1.84
N LEU A 182 -9.24 21.31 1.42
CA LEU A 182 -8.04 22.11 1.71
C LEU A 182 -8.08 23.50 1.06
N GLN A 183 -8.56 23.62 -0.17
CA GLN A 183 -8.59 24.90 -0.89
C GLN A 183 -9.50 25.92 -0.20
N ASP A 184 -10.65 25.49 0.28
CA ASP A 184 -11.59 26.36 0.97
C ASP A 184 -11.13 26.69 2.40
N ALA A 185 -10.65 25.71 3.12
CA ALA A 185 -10.18 25.87 4.49
C ALA A 185 -8.95 26.79 4.60
N LEU A 186 -8.07 26.78 3.60
CA LEU A 186 -6.82 27.53 3.59
C LEU A 186 -6.86 28.82 2.79
N ARG A 187 -8.00 29.17 2.19
CA ARG A 187 -8.16 30.36 1.32
C ARG A 187 -7.73 31.67 1.99
N THR A 188 -7.89 31.78 3.29
CA THR A 188 -7.54 33.00 4.06
C THR A 188 -6.11 32.99 4.57
N LEU A 189 -5.40 31.87 4.44
CA LEU A 189 -4.02 31.72 4.82
C LEU A 189 -3.15 31.86 3.59
N ASP A 190 -1.94 32.42 3.75
CA ASP A 190 -0.97 32.53 2.64
C ASP A 190 -0.28 31.18 2.37
N VAL A 191 -1.09 30.17 2.08
CA VAL A 191 -0.67 28.79 1.80
C VAL A 191 -1.19 28.38 0.44
N VAL A 192 -0.29 28.01 -0.45
CA VAL A 192 -0.63 27.56 -1.79
C VAL A 192 -0.97 26.07 -1.75
N VAL A 193 -2.20 25.75 -2.13
CA VAL A 193 -2.68 24.36 -2.24
C VAL A 193 -2.93 24.04 -3.70
N LYS A 194 -2.18 23.10 -4.26
CA LYS A 194 -2.30 22.68 -5.67
C LYS A 194 -3.58 21.89 -5.93
N SER A 195 -3.96 21.03 -4.98
CA SER A 195 -5.17 20.19 -5.05
C SER A 195 -6.05 20.44 -3.83
N ASP A 196 -7.36 20.29 -3.99
CA ASP A 196 -8.31 20.32 -2.86
C ASP A 196 -8.16 19.13 -1.93
N SER A 197 -7.52 18.07 -2.40
CA SER A 197 -7.25 16.84 -1.64
C SER A 197 -5.76 16.56 -1.48
N LEU A 198 -5.42 15.85 -0.40
CA LEU A 198 -4.08 15.37 -0.08
C LEU A 198 -4.16 13.94 0.45
N THR A 199 -3.39 13.04 -0.15
CA THR A 199 -3.21 11.68 0.36
C THR A 199 -1.92 11.59 1.17
N LEU A 200 -2.02 11.06 2.39
CA LEU A 200 -0.88 10.74 3.24
C LEU A 200 -0.81 9.24 3.41
N GLN A 201 0.38 8.67 3.31
CA GLN A 201 0.60 7.23 3.46
C GLN A 201 1.77 6.95 4.38
N GLY A 202 1.70 5.84 5.09
CA GLY A 202 2.77 5.36 5.96
C GLY A 202 2.68 3.86 6.18
N ILE A 203 3.80 3.24 6.52
CA ILE A 203 3.85 1.84 6.91
C ILE A 203 4.65 1.71 8.20
N SER A 204 4.15 0.93 9.15
CA SER A 204 4.84 0.63 10.40
C SER A 204 6.15 -0.13 10.16
N ILE A 205 7.08 -0.05 11.09
CA ILE A 205 8.34 -0.77 11.02
C ILE A 205 8.12 -2.25 11.38
N THR A 206 7.24 -2.50 12.37
CA THR A 206 6.96 -3.85 12.89
C THR A 206 5.46 -4.06 13.11
N GLU A 207 5.08 -5.30 13.35
CA GLU A 207 3.72 -5.69 13.76
C GLU A 207 3.36 -5.23 15.18
N ALA A 208 4.35 -4.78 15.95
CA ALA A 208 4.12 -4.25 17.30
C ALA A 208 3.77 -2.76 17.32
N ASP A 209 3.96 -2.06 16.20
CA ASP A 209 3.64 -0.64 16.08
C ASP A 209 2.14 -0.45 15.85
N THR A 210 1.38 -0.32 16.93
CA THR A 210 -0.09 -0.24 16.94
C THR A 210 -0.61 1.15 17.31
N THR A 211 0.19 2.18 17.12
CA THR A 211 -0.18 3.59 17.37
C THR A 211 0.30 4.50 16.24
N LEU A 212 -0.41 5.61 16.05
CA LEU A 212 -0.08 6.63 15.07
C LEU A 212 -0.62 7.99 15.53
N VAL A 213 0.14 9.06 15.35
CA VAL A 213 -0.32 10.42 15.65
C VAL A 213 -0.67 11.15 14.35
N PHE A 214 -1.96 11.32 14.08
CA PHE A 214 -2.47 12.02 12.91
C PHE A 214 -2.59 13.53 13.16
N PRO A 215 -2.27 14.36 12.19
CA PRO A 215 -1.69 14.09 10.87
C PRO A 215 -0.14 14.12 10.85
N LYS A 216 0.50 14.14 12.03
CA LYS A 216 1.94 14.41 12.21
C LYS A 216 2.86 13.28 11.75
N GLU A 217 2.48 12.02 12.01
CA GLU A 217 3.37 10.85 11.83
C GLU A 217 3.19 10.13 10.49
N PHE A 218 2.29 10.60 9.63
CA PHE A 218 2.21 10.03 8.30
C PHE A 218 3.51 10.26 7.52
N GLY A 219 4.07 9.16 7.03
CA GLY A 219 5.17 9.20 6.08
C GLY A 219 4.70 9.86 4.80
N VAL A 220 5.22 11.04 4.51
CA VAL A 220 4.89 11.74 3.27
C VAL A 220 5.78 11.15 2.18
N PHE A 221 5.26 10.23 1.35
CA PHE A 221 5.95 9.80 0.14
C PHE A 221 6.04 10.96 -0.87
N ASP A 222 5.07 11.88 -0.86
CA ASP A 222 5.04 13.09 -1.69
C ASP A 222 5.64 14.33 -1.00
N ARG A 223 6.59 14.17 -0.11
CA ARG A 223 7.25 15.30 0.58
C ARG A 223 7.83 16.36 -0.33
N PHE A 224 8.19 15.99 -1.54
CA PHE A 224 8.81 16.90 -2.50
C PHE A 224 7.82 17.86 -3.16
N ASP A 225 6.53 17.51 -3.19
CA ASP A 225 5.47 18.33 -3.80
C ASP A 225 4.57 19.04 -2.77
N LEU A 226 4.69 18.69 -1.50
CA LEU A 226 3.90 19.31 -0.44
C LEU A 226 4.41 20.74 -0.15
N ASP A 227 3.51 21.72 -0.22
CA ASP A 227 3.84 23.08 0.23
C ASP A 227 4.31 23.06 1.69
N ARG A 228 5.40 23.78 1.97
CA ARG A 228 5.98 23.84 3.32
C ARG A 228 5.00 24.40 4.34
N GLY A 229 4.17 25.37 3.94
CA GLY A 229 3.16 25.96 4.81
C GLY A 229 2.12 24.95 5.21
N LEU A 230 1.62 24.15 4.24
CA LEU A 230 0.69 23.07 4.49
C LEU A 230 1.29 21.99 5.40
N ALA A 231 2.55 21.59 5.15
CA ALA A 231 3.24 20.63 5.99
C ALA A 231 3.37 21.09 7.45
N LEU A 232 3.64 22.37 7.68
CA LEU A 232 3.70 22.94 9.03
C LEU A 232 2.34 22.99 9.71
N LEU A 233 1.28 23.36 8.96
CA LEU A 233 -0.09 23.37 9.49
C LEU A 233 -0.53 21.98 9.93
N LEU A 234 -0.26 20.96 9.12
CA LEU A 234 -0.61 19.57 9.45
C LEU A 234 0.15 19.03 10.67
N GLN A 235 1.32 19.60 11.03
CA GLN A 235 2.00 19.25 12.27
C GLN A 235 1.27 19.74 13.54
N GLU A 236 0.41 20.73 13.42
CA GLU A 236 -0.35 21.29 14.53
C GLU A 236 -1.77 20.69 14.62
N GLY A 237 -2.25 20.01 13.58
CA GLY A 237 -3.57 19.41 13.52
C GLY A 237 -4.23 19.52 12.17
N LEU A 238 -5.49 19.12 12.10
CA LEU A 238 -6.29 19.20 10.89
C LEU A 238 -6.89 20.62 10.76
N PRO A 239 -6.74 21.30 9.61
CA PRO A 239 -7.35 22.63 9.41
C PRO A 239 -8.88 22.60 9.57
N VAL A 240 -9.43 23.66 10.14
CA VAL A 240 -10.90 23.78 10.31
C VAL A 240 -11.59 23.85 8.96
N GLY A 241 -12.65 23.07 8.78
CA GLY A 241 -13.40 22.99 7.54
C GLY A 241 -12.89 21.96 6.55
N THR A 242 -11.83 21.20 6.90
CA THR A 242 -11.41 20.03 6.15
C THR A 242 -12.03 18.76 6.72
N GLU A 243 -12.06 17.72 5.93
CA GLU A 243 -12.44 16.38 6.34
C GLU A 243 -11.34 15.39 5.96
N ALA A 244 -11.25 14.29 6.71
CA ALA A 244 -10.31 13.23 6.43
C ALA A 244 -10.92 11.86 6.68
N VAL A 245 -10.59 10.89 5.83
CA VAL A 245 -10.77 9.47 6.13
C VAL A 245 -9.39 8.89 6.40
N ILE A 246 -9.24 8.30 7.58
CA ILE A 246 -8.02 7.64 8.01
C ILE A 246 -8.28 6.14 8.01
N VAL A 247 -7.51 5.41 7.22
CA VAL A 247 -7.55 3.95 7.15
C VAL A 247 -6.31 3.39 7.82
N VAL A 248 -6.50 2.45 8.73
CA VAL A 248 -5.43 1.59 9.26
C VAL A 248 -5.65 0.20 8.67
N ALA A 249 -4.64 -0.33 8.02
CA ALA A 249 -4.69 -1.64 7.37
C ALA A 249 -3.64 -2.58 7.99
N ALA A 250 -4.07 -3.71 8.51
CA ALA A 250 -3.18 -4.82 8.87
C ALA A 250 -2.74 -5.53 7.58
N LEU A 251 -1.43 -5.64 7.38
CA LEU A 251 -0.82 -6.18 6.17
C LEU A 251 -0.27 -7.58 6.42
N GLU A 252 -0.55 -8.51 5.50
CA GLU A 252 0.06 -9.82 5.54
C GLU A 252 1.49 -9.82 4.94
N ARG A 253 2.18 -10.94 5.06
CA ARG A 253 3.60 -11.09 4.76
C ARG A 253 3.98 -10.77 3.31
N ASN A 254 3.20 -11.24 2.32
CA ASN A 254 3.57 -11.07 0.91
C ASN A 254 3.49 -9.61 0.52
N TYR A 255 2.46 -8.90 0.99
CA TYR A 255 2.30 -7.47 0.79
C TYR A 255 3.49 -6.68 1.36
N VAL A 256 3.86 -6.97 2.62
CA VAL A 256 5.00 -6.31 3.28
C VAL A 256 6.32 -6.58 2.55
N ASN A 257 6.56 -7.83 2.15
CA ASN A 257 7.75 -8.21 1.40
C ASN A 257 7.82 -7.52 0.03
N TRP A 258 6.67 -7.38 -0.64
CA TRP A 258 6.59 -6.69 -1.92
C TRP A 258 6.91 -5.21 -1.80
N VAL A 259 6.30 -4.52 -0.85
CA VAL A 259 6.53 -3.09 -0.60
C VAL A 259 7.98 -2.84 -0.17
N ARG A 260 8.51 -3.62 0.77
CA ARG A 260 9.89 -3.46 1.27
C ARG A 260 10.95 -3.92 0.28
N GLY A 261 10.66 -4.88 -0.57
CA GLY A 261 11.55 -5.36 -1.63
C GLY A 261 11.69 -4.42 -2.82
N GLY A 262 10.84 -3.40 -2.93
CA GLY A 262 10.86 -2.39 -3.98
C GLY A 262 11.88 -1.28 -3.76
N ASN A 263 11.44 -0.04 -3.84
CA ASN A 263 12.28 1.17 -3.85
C ASN A 263 13.11 1.42 -2.56
N PHE A 264 12.83 0.71 -1.47
CA PHE A 264 13.52 0.86 -0.18
C PHE A 264 14.67 -0.12 0.04
N ASN A 265 14.91 -1.06 -0.89
CA ASN A 265 15.99 -2.01 -0.74
C ASN A 265 17.30 -1.47 -1.34
N PRO A 266 18.31 -1.11 -0.50
CA PRO A 266 19.59 -0.58 -0.99
C PRO A 266 20.42 -1.62 -1.76
N SER A 267 20.08 -2.91 -1.66
CA SER A 267 20.74 -4.01 -2.38
C SER A 267 20.17 -4.28 -3.77
N GLY A 268 19.23 -3.44 -4.24
CA GLY A 268 18.48 -3.65 -5.46
C GLY A 268 17.10 -4.25 -5.21
N ALA A 269 16.19 -4.04 -6.17
CA ALA A 269 14.81 -4.50 -6.05
C ALA A 269 14.73 -6.03 -6.18
N VAL A 270 14.79 -6.74 -5.07
CA VAL A 270 14.49 -8.18 -5.00
C VAL A 270 13.08 -8.33 -4.44
N ARG A 271 12.09 -8.43 -5.31
CA ARG A 271 10.72 -8.72 -4.92
C ARG A 271 10.52 -10.22 -4.86
N VAL A 272 10.03 -10.70 -3.72
CA VAL A 272 9.71 -12.13 -3.55
C VAL A 272 8.30 -12.36 -4.11
N PRO A 273 8.16 -13.11 -5.22
CA PRO A 273 6.86 -13.35 -5.79
C PRO A 273 6.03 -14.31 -4.93
N SER A 274 4.75 -14.01 -4.77
CA SER A 274 3.75 -14.89 -4.16
C SER A 274 2.79 -15.51 -5.17
N LEU A 275 2.71 -14.96 -6.39
CA LEU A 275 2.10 -15.59 -7.54
C LEU A 275 3.18 -16.28 -8.38
N ARG A 276 2.92 -17.54 -8.80
CA ARG A 276 3.86 -18.38 -9.53
C ARG A 276 3.17 -19.14 -10.64
N GLY A 277 3.93 -19.49 -11.68
CA GLY A 277 3.46 -20.21 -12.87
C GLY A 277 4.24 -19.76 -14.09
N ASP A 278 3.55 -19.45 -15.18
CA ASP A 278 4.15 -18.97 -16.45
C ASP A 278 4.51 -17.47 -16.41
N GLY A 279 4.52 -16.86 -15.22
CA GLY A 279 4.89 -15.49 -14.96
C GLY A 279 5.24 -15.28 -13.49
N THR A 280 5.11 -14.06 -13.02
CA THR A 280 5.45 -13.65 -11.64
C THR A 280 4.46 -12.63 -11.11
N GLY A 281 4.47 -12.40 -9.80
CA GLY A 281 3.66 -11.33 -9.22
C GLY A 281 3.47 -11.41 -7.73
N VAL A 282 2.64 -10.52 -7.24
CA VAL A 282 2.26 -10.43 -5.83
C VAL A 282 0.78 -10.75 -5.65
N LEU A 283 0.50 -11.48 -4.60
CA LEU A 283 -0.82 -11.64 -4.00
C LEU A 283 -0.73 -11.09 -2.59
N GLY A 284 -1.34 -9.94 -2.36
CA GLY A 284 -1.36 -9.26 -1.08
C GLY A 284 -2.77 -9.21 -0.50
N ALA A 285 -2.89 -9.29 0.83
CA ALA A 285 -4.15 -9.20 1.54
C ALA A 285 -4.04 -8.24 2.73
N VAL A 286 -5.10 -7.47 2.95
CA VAL A 286 -5.17 -6.52 4.04
C VAL A 286 -6.55 -6.54 4.72
N VAL A 287 -6.55 -6.36 6.04
CA VAL A 287 -7.76 -6.09 6.82
C VAL A 287 -7.74 -4.64 7.25
N ARG A 288 -8.85 -3.90 7.04
CA ARG A 288 -8.91 -2.44 7.21
C ARG A 288 -9.86 -2.04 8.33
N ARG A 289 -9.49 -0.94 9.00
CA ARG A 289 -10.38 -0.17 9.87
C ARG A 289 -10.27 1.29 9.49
N GLU A 290 -11.40 2.01 9.51
CA GLU A 290 -11.42 3.42 9.13
C GLU A 290 -12.12 4.29 10.16
N VAL A 291 -11.70 5.55 10.22
CA VAL A 291 -12.35 6.61 10.98
C VAL A 291 -12.45 7.87 10.14
N HIS A 292 -13.63 8.48 10.13
CA HIS A 292 -13.86 9.76 9.48
C HIS A 292 -13.66 10.89 10.48
N VAL A 293 -12.81 11.85 10.15
CA VAL A 293 -12.40 12.96 11.01
C VAL A 293 -12.80 14.28 10.35
N ILE A 294 -13.53 15.11 11.08
CA ILE A 294 -13.91 16.45 10.64
C ILE A 294 -13.06 17.48 11.39
N GLY A 295 -12.33 18.30 10.67
CA GLY A 295 -11.51 19.38 11.21
C GLY A 295 -12.38 20.51 11.75
N GLY A 296 -12.49 20.62 13.08
CA GLY A 296 -13.30 21.64 13.73
C GLY A 296 -13.75 21.27 15.14
N PRO A 297 -14.49 22.18 15.81
CA PRO A 297 -15.04 21.89 17.13
C PRO A 297 -16.14 20.82 17.05
N PRO A 298 -16.33 20.01 18.11
CA PRO A 298 -17.46 19.09 18.20
C PRO A 298 -18.80 19.78 17.96
N ALA A 299 -19.71 19.10 17.28
CA ALA A 299 -21.04 19.57 16.95
C ALA A 299 -22.13 18.58 17.43
N ALA A 300 -23.38 18.96 17.33
CA ALA A 300 -24.47 18.07 17.71
C ALA A 300 -24.45 16.79 16.89
N GLY A 301 -24.33 15.64 17.54
CA GLY A 301 -24.23 14.31 16.90
C GLY A 301 -22.83 13.92 16.39
N ILE A 302 -21.84 14.78 16.54
CA ILE A 302 -20.44 14.50 16.16
C ILE A 302 -19.57 14.68 17.41
N PRO A 303 -19.14 13.59 18.06
CA PRO A 303 -18.30 13.64 19.26
C PRO A 303 -16.91 14.17 18.95
N SER A 304 -16.15 14.53 19.99
CA SER A 304 -14.75 14.88 19.85
C SER A 304 -13.90 13.61 19.61
N CYS A 305 -12.95 13.67 18.67
CA CYS A 305 -11.97 12.60 18.49
C CYS A 305 -11.00 12.47 19.67
N VAL A 306 -10.79 13.55 20.42
CA VAL A 306 -9.92 13.57 21.59
C VAL A 306 -10.76 13.75 22.85
N PRO A 307 -10.45 13.02 23.93
CA PRO A 307 -11.17 13.17 25.18
C PRO A 307 -11.04 14.61 25.68
N SER A 308 -12.13 15.14 26.25
CA SER A 308 -12.10 16.42 26.95
C SER A 308 -11.06 16.30 28.08
N SER A 309 -10.11 17.22 28.14
CA SER A 309 -9.07 17.28 29.18
C SER A 309 -9.70 17.28 30.56
N GLY A 310 -9.76 16.12 31.21
CA GLY A 310 -10.36 15.91 32.54
C GLY A 310 -10.61 14.45 32.90
N GLU A 311 -10.68 13.56 31.96
CA GLU A 311 -10.92 12.13 32.24
C GLU A 311 -9.70 11.32 31.84
N PRO A 312 -8.95 10.72 32.80
CA PRO A 312 -7.87 9.81 32.48
C PRO A 312 -8.49 8.56 31.82
N THR A 313 -8.34 8.42 30.51
CA THR A 313 -8.66 7.16 29.83
C THR A 313 -7.66 6.09 30.28
N VAL A 314 -8.02 5.34 31.30
CA VAL A 314 -7.36 4.07 31.63
C VAL A 314 -7.80 3.08 30.56
N PRO A 315 -6.87 2.55 29.72
CA PRO A 315 -7.25 1.54 28.74
C PRO A 315 -7.87 0.35 29.46
N PRO A 316 -8.99 -0.18 28.95
CA PRO A 316 -9.60 -1.37 29.52
C PRO A 316 -8.65 -2.56 29.30
N GLY A 317 -7.95 -2.98 30.35
CA GLY A 317 -7.03 -4.14 30.31
C GLY A 317 -5.84 -4.08 31.26
N LEU A 318 -5.47 -2.92 31.82
CA LEU A 318 -4.35 -2.81 32.76
C LEU A 318 -4.74 -2.85 34.25
N GLY A 319 -6.02 -2.95 34.57
CA GLY A 319 -6.53 -2.95 35.94
C GLY A 319 -6.46 -4.26 36.72
N ALA A 320 -6.06 -5.37 36.12
CA ALA A 320 -6.13 -6.70 36.77
C ALA A 320 -4.78 -7.31 37.18
N ALA A 321 -3.65 -6.65 36.93
CA ALA A 321 -2.32 -7.27 37.14
C ALA A 321 -1.52 -6.71 38.32
N LEU A 322 -2.03 -5.80 39.13
CA LEU A 322 -1.26 -5.15 40.20
C LEU A 322 -1.78 -5.41 41.64
N SER A 323 -2.62 -6.41 41.90
CA SER A 323 -3.15 -6.65 43.26
C SER A 323 -2.62 -7.87 44.00
N ASP A 324 -1.65 -8.61 43.47
CA ASP A 324 -1.07 -9.74 44.26
C ASP A 324 0.46 -9.75 44.16
N HIS A 325 1.15 -8.98 44.98
CA HIS A 325 2.44 -9.33 45.60
C HIS A 325 2.88 -8.23 46.57
N VAL A 326 2.39 -8.30 47.81
CA VAL A 326 3.09 -7.74 48.98
C VAL A 326 3.54 -8.91 49.81
N PRO A 327 4.84 -9.23 49.89
CA PRO A 327 5.36 -10.20 50.86
C PRO A 327 5.45 -9.52 52.25
N ARG A 328 4.95 -10.23 53.24
CA ARG A 328 5.16 -9.92 54.66
C ARG A 328 6.58 -10.32 55.11
#